data_7729d82c5deb171bee594f221f077223
#
_entry.id   7729d82c5deb171bee594f221f077223
#
_cell.length_a   1.000
_cell.length_b   1.000
_cell.length_c   1.000
_cell.angle_alpha   90.00
_cell.angle_beta   90.00
_cell.angle_gamma   90.00
#
_symmetry.space_group_name_H-M   'P 1'
#
loop_
_entity.id
_entity.type
_entity.pdbx_description
1 polymer ?
#
loop_
_entity_poly.entity_id
_entity_poly.type
_entity_poly.pdbx_seq_one_letter_code
_entity_poly.pdbx_strand_id
1 'polypeptide(L)'
;MKKLFACIVALLMLVPVMAACEDTTETTTSEAVSGTVSGTTSNDTEVSLPEVEVKDMEGREFNVLCWDWGAGSASILGYTGEIMYDEENPTAVDEAKKLVVDKIESEYNCTINGEKTNEVAFTTTIKNQVTSGLHYYDIVFDSISTSAAMVPDGILVDLNSVPNLDLSDPWWDQNAVKDLSIANKNYFVCGDINTYDDQGTWCMLFNKTLKTKLGIEEDFYQLVRDNKWTFDKFKEICKDGITSDTSGDGVLDEKDTWAFGTERYNIYVHVLAAGPKISGKDDDDLPFLTVAEEPQATYTILADILEFYNDEQTVMVANTPKYESKGFANVWEATVHKAFIEGRELFYMCGLINSASFRVMEDEFGILPIPKYYDTQDRYYHTVSVGNASCMSIPEGTTNIDQVGLIISAIARESKILVTPAYYDVQLKYRDSRDDESGEMLDLIFATRTFDIANAYNWGGIREQYTSMSASDIASRFERITSTAELAMDNFVEKVTEKE
;
A
#
# COMPACT_ATOMS: atom_id res chain seq x y z
N MET A 1 48.81 -4.06 -33.31
CA MET A 1 49.88 -3.08 -33.30
C MET A 1 49.49 -2.06 -32.23
N LYS A 2 50.05 -2.16 -31.03
CA LYS A 2 51.11 -1.26 -30.46
C LYS A 2 50.61 0.20 -30.40
N LYS A 3 50.55 0.93 -29.31
CA LYS A 3 51.31 1.08 -28.04
C LYS A 3 50.51 2.04 -27.16
N LEU A 4 50.35 1.95 -25.90
CA LEU A 4 51.21 2.05 -24.70
C LEU A 4 51.60 3.51 -24.30
N PHE A 5 51.58 3.79 -22.97
CA PHE A 5 52.23 4.84 -22.16
C PHE A 5 51.40 6.12 -21.91
N ALA A 6 51.41 6.75 -20.72
CA ALA A 6 52.19 6.55 -19.48
C ALA A 6 51.55 7.30 -18.31
N CYS A 7 51.90 6.88 -17.09
CA CYS A 7 51.75 7.51 -15.77
C CYS A 7 52.48 8.85 -15.63
N ILE A 8 52.07 9.70 -14.63
CA ILE A 8 52.90 10.57 -13.76
C ILE A 8 51.99 11.02 -12.62
N VAL A 9 52.10 10.65 -11.42
CA VAL A 9 52.86 10.88 -10.18
C VAL A 9 53.28 12.31 -9.93
N ALA A 10 52.81 12.89 -8.83
CA ALA A 10 53.49 13.85 -7.93
C ALA A 10 52.53 14.25 -6.81
N LEU A 11 52.75 13.94 -5.63
CA LEU A 11 53.72 14.18 -4.57
C LEU A 11 53.30 15.29 -3.59
N LEU A 12 53.14 14.87 -2.36
CA LEU A 12 53.09 15.51 -1.03
C LEU A 12 53.56 16.98 -0.90
N MET A 13 52.84 17.71 -0.01
CA MET A 13 53.49 18.58 0.98
C MET A 13 52.81 18.53 2.33
N LEU A 14 53.50 17.98 3.30
CA LEU A 14 53.33 18.12 4.75
C LEU A 14 54.10 19.37 5.20
N VAL A 15 53.50 20.15 6.09
CA VAL A 15 54.27 21.04 6.99
C VAL A 15 53.63 20.97 8.39
N PRO A 16 54.37 20.64 9.43
CA PRO A 16 53.93 20.67 10.81
C PRO A 16 54.28 21.99 11.50
N VAL A 17 53.41 22.48 12.39
CA VAL A 17 53.80 23.47 13.41
C VAL A 17 53.55 22.86 14.78
N MET A 18 54.65 22.82 15.51
CA MET A 18 54.76 22.36 16.91
C MET A 18 54.71 23.54 17.88
N ALA A 19 54.32 23.19 19.11
CA ALA A 19 54.58 23.80 20.41
C ALA A 19 53.47 24.71 20.95
N ALA A 20 53.08 24.66 22.22
CA ALA A 20 53.71 24.14 23.42
C ALA A 20 52.69 23.85 24.51
N CYS A 21 53.12 23.06 25.50
CA CYS A 21 52.44 22.60 26.70
C CYS A 21 51.87 23.66 27.63
N GLU A 22 50.78 23.29 28.35
CA GLU A 22 50.80 23.34 29.84
C GLU A 22 49.73 22.39 30.39
N ASP A 23 50.11 21.63 31.41
CA ASP A 23 49.34 20.65 32.15
C ASP A 23 48.23 21.30 33.00
N THR A 24 47.01 20.73 32.96
CA THR A 24 46.18 20.59 34.15
C THR A 24 45.27 19.38 33.98
N THR A 25 45.50 18.44 34.86
CA THR A 25 44.66 17.26 35.12
C THR A 25 43.29 17.66 35.61
N GLU A 26 42.25 17.38 34.85
CA GLU A 26 40.88 17.15 35.39
C GLU A 26 40.25 15.95 34.71
N THR A 27 39.93 15.01 35.59
CA THR A 27 39.16 13.80 35.32
C THR A 27 37.74 14.18 34.90
N THR A 28 37.34 13.93 33.64
CA THR A 28 35.93 14.00 33.27
C THR A 28 35.48 12.65 32.71
N THR A 29 34.65 12.04 33.49
CA THR A 29 33.79 10.90 33.15
C THR A 29 32.99 11.20 31.90
N SER A 30 33.00 10.27 30.93
CA SER A 30 32.12 10.29 29.76
C SER A 30 30.68 10.07 30.18
N GLU A 31 29.91 11.13 30.21
CA GLU A 31 28.42 11.03 30.23
C GLU A 31 27.91 10.86 28.81
N ALA A 32 27.17 9.79 28.63
CA ALA A 32 26.36 9.55 27.46
C ALA A 32 25.31 10.68 27.35
N VAL A 33 25.27 11.36 26.21
CA VAL A 33 24.26 12.37 25.91
C VAL A 33 22.94 11.63 25.62
N SER A 34 22.13 11.49 26.66
CA SER A 34 20.70 11.17 26.55
C SER A 34 19.97 12.45 26.14
N GLY A 35 19.66 12.58 24.89
CA GLY A 35 18.78 13.61 24.37
C GLY A 35 17.35 13.33 24.79
N THR A 36 16.90 13.94 25.89
CA THR A 36 15.51 13.93 26.31
C THR A 36 14.71 14.83 25.35
N VAL A 37 13.99 14.25 24.43
CA VAL A 37 12.94 14.95 23.67
C VAL A 37 11.79 15.19 24.65
N SER A 38 11.57 16.46 24.98
CA SER A 38 10.43 16.91 25.79
C SER A 38 9.15 16.83 24.94
N GLY A 39 8.51 15.66 24.93
CA GLY A 39 7.20 15.48 24.35
C GLY A 39 6.13 16.02 25.34
N THR A 40 5.21 16.78 24.79
CA THR A 40 3.99 17.26 25.45
C THR A 40 3.21 16.07 25.99
N THR A 41 2.96 16.05 27.28
CA THR A 41 2.17 15.03 27.98
C THR A 41 0.72 15.08 27.55
N SER A 42 0.33 14.23 26.59
CA SER A 42 -0.99 13.65 26.58
C SER A 42 -0.98 12.46 27.56
N ASN A 43 -1.98 12.37 28.42
CA ASN A 43 -2.19 11.21 29.29
C ASN A 43 -2.67 10.01 28.43
N ASP A 44 -1.78 9.44 27.65
CA ASP A 44 -1.99 8.13 27.08
C ASP A 44 -1.57 7.10 28.14
N THR A 45 -2.55 6.39 28.68
CA THR A 45 -2.31 5.11 29.31
C THR A 45 -1.60 4.26 28.27
N GLU A 46 -0.32 3.97 28.46
CA GLU A 46 0.41 2.95 27.69
C GLU A 46 -0.42 1.66 27.76
N VAL A 47 -1.16 1.38 26.71
CA VAL A 47 -1.83 0.09 26.54
C VAL A 47 -0.72 -0.89 26.22
N SER A 48 -0.31 -1.66 27.22
CA SER A 48 0.68 -2.72 27.00
C SER A 48 0.12 -3.71 25.99
N LEU A 49 0.89 -4.00 24.93
CA LEU A 49 0.52 -5.03 23.96
C LEU A 49 0.37 -6.38 24.66
N PRO A 50 -0.55 -7.24 24.22
CA PRO A 50 -0.62 -8.63 24.68
C PRO A 50 0.73 -9.33 24.56
N GLU A 51 1.05 -10.20 25.53
CA GLU A 51 2.26 -11.01 25.47
C GLU A 51 2.01 -12.25 24.61
N VAL A 52 3.00 -12.61 23.77
CA VAL A 52 3.03 -13.85 23.04
C VAL A 52 3.92 -14.84 23.81
N GLU A 53 3.45 -16.06 24.02
CA GLU A 53 4.21 -17.09 24.76
C GLU A 53 5.52 -17.41 24.02
N VAL A 54 6.64 -17.40 24.73
CA VAL A 54 7.92 -17.85 24.18
C VAL A 54 8.05 -19.35 24.38
N LYS A 55 8.23 -20.11 23.28
CA LYS A 55 8.34 -21.55 23.27
C LYS A 55 9.52 -21.97 22.40
N ASP A 56 10.33 -22.89 22.92
CA ASP A 56 11.45 -23.48 22.17
C ASP A 56 10.93 -24.32 21.00
N MET A 57 11.30 -23.94 19.77
CA MET A 57 10.92 -24.63 18.53
C MET A 57 11.92 -25.74 18.14
N GLU A 58 12.89 -26.05 19.01
CA GLU A 58 13.85 -27.14 18.82
C GLU A 58 14.67 -27.07 17.52
N GLY A 59 14.93 -25.84 17.03
CA GLY A 59 15.67 -25.61 15.80
C GLY A 59 14.81 -25.78 14.53
N ARG A 60 13.48 -25.69 14.62
CA ARG A 60 12.59 -25.79 13.45
C ARG A 60 12.86 -24.67 12.46
N GLU A 61 12.83 -25.02 11.19
CA GLU A 61 12.83 -24.07 10.07
C GLU A 61 11.39 -23.72 9.69
N PHE A 62 11.10 -22.41 9.56
CA PHE A 62 9.85 -21.87 9.02
C PHE A 62 10.14 -21.32 7.63
N ASN A 63 9.54 -21.90 6.61
CA ASN A 63 9.74 -21.49 5.24
C ASN A 63 8.63 -20.55 4.81
N VAL A 64 9.02 -19.37 4.33
CA VAL A 64 8.13 -18.27 3.95
C VAL A 64 8.27 -17.99 2.46
N LEU A 65 7.15 -17.98 1.74
CA LEU A 65 7.12 -17.58 0.34
C LEU A 65 6.46 -16.22 0.18
N CYS A 66 7.18 -15.29 -0.45
CA CYS A 66 6.66 -13.96 -0.79
C CYS A 66 6.50 -13.84 -2.30
N TRP A 67 5.44 -13.15 -2.73
CA TRP A 67 5.36 -12.71 -4.11
C TRP A 67 6.42 -11.65 -4.39
N ASP A 68 7.08 -11.76 -5.54
CA ASP A 68 8.09 -10.78 -5.97
C ASP A 68 7.46 -9.64 -6.78
N TRP A 69 7.07 -8.59 -6.09
CA TRP A 69 6.61 -7.33 -6.70
C TRP A 69 7.71 -6.61 -7.49
N GLY A 70 8.97 -6.91 -7.22
CA GLY A 70 10.10 -6.29 -7.88
C GLY A 70 10.35 -6.79 -9.31
N ALA A 71 9.58 -7.77 -9.78
CA ALA A 71 9.65 -8.24 -11.15
C ALA A 71 8.80 -7.38 -12.08
N GLY A 72 9.41 -6.77 -13.09
CA GLY A 72 8.70 -5.93 -14.08
C GLY A 72 8.62 -4.45 -13.71
N SER A 73 7.48 -3.81 -13.99
CA SER A 73 7.29 -2.37 -13.81
C SER A 73 7.32 -1.88 -12.37
N ALA A 74 7.05 -2.76 -11.41
CA ALA A 74 7.14 -2.44 -10.00
C ALA A 74 8.58 -2.45 -9.44
N SER A 75 9.58 -2.83 -10.23
CA SER A 75 10.99 -2.88 -9.82
C SER A 75 11.55 -1.53 -9.33
N ILE A 76 10.98 -0.42 -9.82
CA ILE A 76 11.36 0.93 -9.38
C ILE A 76 10.92 1.25 -7.93
N LEU A 77 10.03 0.46 -7.35
CA LEU A 77 9.45 0.68 -6.03
C LEU A 77 10.25 0.03 -4.90
N GLY A 78 11.29 -0.77 -5.22
CA GLY A 78 12.26 -1.27 -4.25
C GLY A 78 11.74 -2.34 -3.28
N TYR A 79 10.89 -3.26 -3.78
CA TYR A 79 10.32 -4.34 -2.94
C TYR A 79 11.35 -5.36 -2.47
N THR A 80 11.47 -5.56 -1.17
CA THR A 80 12.36 -6.56 -0.56
C THR A 80 11.65 -7.87 -0.15
N GLY A 81 10.34 -7.87 -0.02
CA GLY A 81 9.53 -8.96 0.52
C GLY A 81 9.06 -8.66 1.95
N GLU A 82 7.98 -9.31 2.40
CA GLU A 82 7.58 -9.25 3.79
C GLU A 82 8.52 -10.11 4.65
N ILE A 83 8.81 -9.70 5.86
CA ILE A 83 9.84 -10.28 6.76
C ILE A 83 11.26 -10.40 6.16
N MET A 84 11.45 -10.16 4.87
CA MET A 84 12.76 -10.13 4.21
C MET A 84 13.33 -8.71 4.23
N TYR A 85 14.65 -8.60 4.13
CA TYR A 85 15.35 -7.31 4.20
C TYR A 85 16.56 -7.27 3.27
N ASP A 86 16.96 -6.07 2.84
CA ASP A 86 18.16 -5.85 2.04
C ASP A 86 19.36 -5.59 2.97
N GLU A 87 20.32 -6.50 2.98
CA GLU A 87 21.54 -6.34 3.80
C GLU A 87 22.61 -5.46 3.12
N GLU A 88 22.55 -5.32 1.80
CA GLU A 88 23.57 -4.55 1.07
C GLU A 88 23.30 -3.04 1.12
N ASN A 89 22.01 -2.64 1.03
CA ASN A 89 21.59 -1.24 1.05
C ASN A 89 20.35 -1.06 1.94
N PRO A 90 20.45 -1.31 3.26
CA PRO A 90 19.29 -1.35 4.13
C PRO A 90 18.62 0.02 4.26
N THR A 91 17.30 0.01 4.23
CA THR A 91 16.45 1.11 4.71
C THR A 91 16.21 0.97 6.21
N ALA A 92 15.60 1.97 6.86
CA ALA A 92 15.18 1.83 8.25
C ALA A 92 14.18 0.66 8.47
N VAL A 93 13.36 0.39 7.45
CA VAL A 93 12.42 -0.75 7.46
C VAL A 93 13.17 -2.08 7.37
N ASP A 94 14.20 -2.17 6.51
CA ASP A 94 15.02 -3.38 6.40
C ASP A 94 15.78 -3.67 7.70
N GLU A 95 16.36 -2.63 8.34
CA GLU A 95 17.00 -2.76 9.65
C GLU A 95 16.01 -3.24 10.72
N ALA A 96 14.79 -2.71 10.74
CA ALA A 96 13.77 -3.12 11.67
C ALA A 96 13.29 -4.56 11.42
N LYS A 97 13.05 -4.95 10.18
CA LYS A 97 12.71 -6.34 9.78
C LYS A 97 13.80 -7.32 10.23
N LYS A 98 15.07 -6.97 10.01
CA LYS A 98 16.20 -7.78 10.48
C LYS A 98 16.18 -7.97 11.99
N LEU A 99 15.96 -6.90 12.75
CA LEU A 99 15.87 -6.99 14.22
C LEU A 99 14.74 -7.89 14.68
N VAL A 100 13.58 -7.86 14.01
CA VAL A 100 12.45 -8.76 14.30
C VAL A 100 12.86 -10.21 14.05
N VAL A 101 13.40 -10.53 12.86
CA VAL A 101 13.82 -11.88 12.51
C VAL A 101 14.88 -12.40 13.48
N ASP A 102 15.97 -11.64 13.71
CA ASP A 102 17.05 -12.01 14.63
C ASP A 102 16.52 -12.29 16.05
N LYS A 103 15.57 -11.49 16.52
CA LYS A 103 14.94 -11.66 17.84
C LYS A 103 14.11 -12.94 17.90
N ILE A 104 13.23 -13.17 16.93
CA ILE A 104 12.37 -14.37 16.88
C ILE A 104 13.22 -15.64 16.79
N GLU A 105 14.21 -15.69 15.91
CA GLU A 105 15.10 -16.83 15.78
C GLU A 105 15.82 -17.15 17.07
N SER A 106 16.32 -16.12 17.77
CA SER A 106 17.05 -16.27 19.03
C SER A 106 16.14 -16.68 20.21
N GLU A 107 14.96 -16.07 20.35
CA GLU A 107 14.07 -16.31 21.48
C GLU A 107 13.31 -17.64 21.37
N TYR A 108 12.93 -18.02 20.15
CA TYR A 108 12.15 -19.23 19.88
C TYR A 108 13.00 -20.43 19.46
N ASN A 109 14.33 -20.28 19.32
CA ASN A 109 15.22 -21.33 18.82
C ASN A 109 14.70 -21.93 17.49
N CYS A 110 14.56 -21.10 16.48
CA CYS A 110 14.07 -21.43 15.14
C CYS A 110 14.90 -20.74 14.06
N THR A 111 14.61 -21.02 12.78
CA THR A 111 15.15 -20.33 11.62
C THR A 111 14.00 -19.90 10.71
N ILE A 112 14.04 -18.67 10.19
CA ILE A 112 13.04 -18.13 9.26
C ILE A 112 13.68 -18.00 7.88
N ASN A 113 13.25 -18.82 6.93
CA ASN A 113 13.76 -18.85 5.56
C ASN A 113 12.78 -18.15 4.62
N GLY A 114 13.11 -16.96 4.11
CA GLY A 114 12.29 -16.21 3.17
C GLY A 114 12.73 -16.43 1.70
N GLU A 115 11.78 -16.71 0.83
CA GLU A 115 11.99 -16.82 -0.62
C GLU A 115 11.00 -15.91 -1.38
N LYS A 116 11.41 -15.41 -2.57
CA LYS A 116 10.54 -14.63 -3.47
C LYS A 116 10.33 -15.36 -4.80
N THR A 117 9.12 -15.26 -5.34
CA THR A 117 8.82 -15.77 -6.67
C THR A 117 7.78 -14.90 -7.39
N ASN A 118 7.74 -14.98 -8.74
CA ASN A 118 6.74 -14.25 -9.49
C ASN A 118 5.33 -14.82 -9.29
N GLU A 119 4.29 -14.02 -9.57
CA GLU A 119 2.88 -14.33 -9.33
C GLU A 119 2.43 -15.71 -9.87
N VAL A 120 2.77 -16.03 -11.13
CA VAL A 120 2.36 -17.28 -11.76
C VAL A 120 3.02 -18.48 -11.07
N ALA A 121 4.31 -18.37 -10.74
CA ALA A 121 5.04 -19.40 -10.04
C ALA A 121 4.55 -19.52 -8.59
N PHE A 122 4.24 -18.41 -7.91
CA PHE A 122 3.69 -18.40 -6.55
C PHE A 122 2.42 -19.24 -6.46
N THR A 123 1.37 -18.87 -7.18
CA THR A 123 0.08 -19.57 -7.16
C THR A 123 0.24 -21.05 -7.53
N THR A 124 1.07 -21.35 -8.55
CA THR A 124 1.32 -22.73 -8.97
C THR A 124 2.04 -23.52 -7.88
N THR A 125 3.04 -22.93 -7.22
CA THR A 125 3.81 -23.57 -6.15
C THR A 125 2.91 -23.92 -4.97
N ILE A 126 2.10 -22.99 -4.49
CA ILE A 126 1.23 -23.22 -3.34
C ILE A 126 0.12 -24.22 -3.67
N LYS A 127 -0.53 -24.12 -4.84
CA LYS A 127 -1.52 -25.12 -5.28
C LYS A 127 -0.91 -26.53 -5.40
N ASN A 128 0.30 -26.67 -5.94
CA ASN A 128 0.98 -27.95 -6.05
C ASN A 128 1.36 -28.52 -4.69
N GLN A 129 1.85 -27.69 -3.76
CA GLN A 129 2.15 -28.09 -2.39
C GLN A 129 0.93 -28.73 -1.73
N VAL A 130 -0.20 -28.02 -1.73
CA VAL A 130 -1.44 -28.49 -1.10
C VAL A 130 -1.97 -29.76 -1.78
N THR A 131 -2.05 -29.80 -3.11
CA THR A 131 -2.61 -30.94 -3.85
C THR A 131 -1.73 -32.20 -3.81
N SER A 132 -0.39 -32.05 -3.67
CA SER A 132 0.53 -33.19 -3.57
C SER A 132 0.73 -33.69 -2.15
N GLY A 133 0.28 -32.92 -1.14
CA GLY A 133 0.55 -33.20 0.28
C GLY A 133 2.02 -33.02 0.68
N LEU A 134 2.82 -32.31 -0.12
CA LEU A 134 4.20 -31.96 0.18
C LEU A 134 4.21 -30.53 0.77
N HIS A 135 4.36 -30.41 2.06
CA HIS A 135 4.31 -29.12 2.77
C HIS A 135 5.73 -28.59 2.95
N TYR A 136 6.09 -27.57 2.18
CA TYR A 136 7.39 -26.91 2.26
C TYR A 136 7.27 -25.50 2.84
N TYR A 137 6.34 -24.70 2.33
CA TYR A 137 6.11 -23.35 2.85
C TYR A 137 5.04 -23.37 3.94
N ASP A 138 5.36 -22.76 5.09
CA ASP A 138 4.49 -22.67 6.27
C ASP A 138 3.65 -21.39 6.24
N ILE A 139 4.24 -20.28 5.75
CA ILE A 139 3.66 -18.94 5.73
C ILE A 139 3.83 -18.36 4.33
N VAL A 140 2.80 -17.69 3.84
CA VAL A 140 2.88 -17.07 2.51
C VAL A 140 2.36 -15.64 2.52
N PHE A 141 3.02 -14.78 1.73
CA PHE A 141 2.63 -13.40 1.52
C PHE A 141 2.39 -13.15 0.04
N ASP A 142 1.15 -12.79 -0.29
CA ASP A 142 0.73 -12.52 -1.66
C ASP A 142 -0.21 -11.33 -1.71
N SER A 143 -0.60 -10.90 -2.90
CA SER A 143 -1.62 -9.88 -3.02
C SER A 143 -2.97 -10.35 -2.46
N ILE A 144 -3.74 -9.42 -1.93
CA ILE A 144 -5.10 -9.70 -1.45
C ILE A 144 -5.93 -10.40 -2.55
N SER A 145 -5.83 -9.93 -3.80
CA SER A 145 -6.60 -10.51 -4.92
C SER A 145 -6.17 -11.92 -5.29
N THR A 146 -4.88 -12.24 -5.22
CA THR A 146 -4.38 -13.61 -5.52
C THR A 146 -4.76 -14.57 -4.39
N SER A 147 -4.61 -14.15 -3.13
CA SER A 147 -5.05 -14.94 -1.98
C SER A 147 -6.55 -15.20 -2.02
N ALA A 148 -7.35 -14.17 -2.31
CA ALA A 148 -8.81 -14.32 -2.48
C ALA A 148 -9.18 -15.32 -3.59
N ALA A 149 -8.42 -15.35 -4.70
CA ALA A 149 -8.65 -16.30 -5.80
C ALA A 149 -8.30 -17.76 -5.43
N MET A 150 -7.53 -18.01 -4.38
CA MET A 150 -7.18 -19.34 -3.90
C MET A 150 -8.19 -19.93 -2.90
N VAL A 151 -9.00 -19.10 -2.26
CA VAL A 151 -9.97 -19.52 -1.22
C VAL A 151 -10.99 -20.56 -1.72
N PRO A 152 -11.66 -20.39 -2.88
CA PRO A 152 -12.68 -21.33 -3.33
C PRO A 152 -12.11 -22.71 -3.71
N ASP A 153 -10.81 -22.79 -3.96
CA ASP A 153 -10.10 -24.05 -4.24
C ASP A 153 -9.69 -24.79 -2.95
N GLY A 154 -9.86 -24.17 -1.77
CA GLY A 154 -9.48 -24.74 -0.47
C GLY A 154 -7.98 -24.88 -0.30
N ILE A 155 -7.25 -23.89 -0.76
CA ILE A 155 -5.78 -23.84 -0.72
C ILE A 155 -5.27 -23.19 0.57
N LEU A 156 -6.10 -22.37 1.23
CA LEU A 156 -5.74 -21.60 2.41
C LEU A 156 -6.53 -22.08 3.64
N VAL A 157 -5.86 -22.06 4.79
CA VAL A 157 -6.43 -22.36 6.10
C VAL A 157 -7.31 -21.23 6.57
N ASP A 158 -8.42 -21.55 7.26
CA ASP A 158 -9.14 -20.57 8.06
C ASP A 158 -8.29 -20.17 9.28
N LEU A 159 -7.78 -18.95 9.28
CA LEU A 159 -6.88 -18.41 10.31
C LEU A 159 -7.53 -18.36 11.69
N ASN A 160 -8.87 -18.25 11.79
CA ASN A 160 -9.58 -18.31 13.07
C ASN A 160 -9.49 -19.69 13.74
N SER A 161 -9.16 -20.73 12.97
CA SER A 161 -8.96 -22.10 13.47
C SER A 161 -7.53 -22.40 13.93
N VAL A 162 -6.59 -21.49 13.68
CA VAL A 162 -5.15 -21.69 13.95
C VAL A 162 -4.84 -21.45 15.43
N PRO A 163 -4.34 -22.44 16.18
CA PRO A 163 -3.98 -22.22 17.58
C PRO A 163 -2.88 -21.16 17.72
N ASN A 164 -2.93 -20.39 18.79
CA ASN A 164 -2.01 -19.29 19.12
C ASN A 164 -2.02 -18.11 18.12
N LEU A 165 -3.03 -18.03 17.26
CA LEU A 165 -3.27 -16.92 16.35
C LEU A 165 -4.63 -16.30 16.70
N ASP A 166 -4.62 -15.12 17.36
CA ASP A 166 -5.84 -14.39 17.69
C ASP A 166 -5.94 -13.14 16.79
N LEU A 167 -6.90 -13.14 15.86
CA LEU A 167 -7.08 -12.03 14.93
C LEU A 167 -7.70 -10.79 15.60
N SER A 168 -8.09 -10.85 16.87
CA SER A 168 -8.50 -9.68 17.65
C SER A 168 -7.31 -8.91 18.25
N ASP A 169 -6.10 -9.44 18.16
CA ASP A 169 -4.91 -8.78 18.65
C ASP A 169 -4.62 -7.46 17.93
N PRO A 170 -4.04 -6.46 18.62
CA PRO A 170 -3.91 -5.10 18.12
C PRO A 170 -2.89 -4.91 16.98
N TRP A 171 -2.15 -5.93 16.60
CA TRP A 171 -1.25 -5.92 15.44
C TRP A 171 -1.93 -6.35 14.12
N TRP A 172 -3.20 -6.74 14.16
CA TRP A 172 -3.99 -7.01 12.95
C TRP A 172 -4.85 -5.81 12.57
N ASP A 173 -4.98 -5.51 11.28
CA ASP A 173 -5.92 -4.51 10.80
C ASP A 173 -7.36 -4.98 11.01
N GLN A 174 -8.03 -4.42 12.01
CA GLN A 174 -9.37 -4.84 12.40
C GLN A 174 -10.42 -4.56 11.31
N ASN A 175 -10.17 -3.58 10.42
CA ASN A 175 -11.03 -3.36 9.26
C ASN A 175 -10.83 -4.48 8.23
N ALA A 176 -9.58 -4.90 7.96
CA ALA A 176 -9.30 -6.04 7.08
C ALA A 176 -9.88 -7.34 7.64
N VAL A 177 -9.67 -7.62 8.93
CA VAL A 177 -10.22 -8.81 9.61
C VAL A 177 -11.74 -8.87 9.44
N LYS A 178 -12.42 -7.77 9.70
CA LYS A 178 -13.89 -7.68 9.61
C LYS A 178 -14.39 -7.70 8.17
N ASP A 179 -13.78 -6.87 7.30
CA ASP A 179 -14.33 -6.60 5.97
C ASP A 179 -14.02 -7.72 4.97
N LEU A 180 -12.93 -8.50 5.17
CA LEU A 180 -12.49 -9.56 4.27
C LEU A 180 -12.88 -10.98 4.72
N SER A 181 -13.51 -11.14 5.89
CA SER A 181 -14.04 -12.44 6.33
C SER A 181 -15.22 -12.89 5.46
N ILE A 182 -15.47 -14.20 5.39
CA ILE A 182 -16.64 -14.81 4.76
C ILE A 182 -17.11 -15.98 5.62
N ALA A 183 -18.40 -16.00 5.96
CA ALA A 183 -19.00 -17.02 6.82
C ALA A 183 -18.23 -17.17 8.14
N ASN A 184 -17.82 -16.03 8.73
CA ASN A 184 -16.99 -15.93 9.93
C ASN A 184 -15.61 -16.59 9.83
N LYS A 185 -15.07 -16.80 8.61
CA LYS A 185 -13.73 -17.34 8.34
C LYS A 185 -12.83 -16.27 7.73
N ASN A 186 -11.56 -16.24 8.15
CA ASN A 186 -10.53 -15.39 7.59
C ASN A 186 -9.44 -16.28 6.97
N TYR A 187 -9.27 -16.23 5.65
CA TYR A 187 -8.26 -17.04 4.94
C TYR A 187 -6.94 -16.31 4.71
N PHE A 188 -6.98 -15.01 4.87
CA PHE A 188 -5.81 -14.11 4.78
C PHE A 188 -6.08 -12.86 5.63
N VAL A 189 -5.01 -12.20 6.06
CA VAL A 189 -5.10 -11.04 6.95
C VAL A 189 -4.01 -10.02 6.62
N CYS A 190 -4.30 -8.74 6.83
CA CYS A 190 -3.36 -7.63 6.84
C CYS A 190 -3.08 -7.17 8.27
N GLY A 191 -1.93 -6.56 8.49
CA GLY A 191 -1.54 -6.00 9.78
C GLY A 191 -0.05 -5.71 9.86
N ASP A 192 0.47 -5.45 11.06
CA ASP A 192 1.85 -5.01 11.26
C ASP A 192 2.94 -6.02 10.79
N ILE A 193 2.57 -7.28 10.52
CA ILE A 193 3.43 -8.26 9.87
C ILE A 193 3.69 -7.94 8.39
N ASN A 194 2.80 -7.17 7.78
CA ASN A 194 2.86 -6.67 6.43
C ASN A 194 3.38 -5.23 6.41
N THR A 195 4.02 -4.81 5.33
CA THR A 195 4.35 -3.42 5.04
C THR A 195 3.70 -2.93 3.76
N TYR A 196 3.33 -3.85 2.88
CA TYR A 196 2.76 -3.53 1.56
C TYR A 196 1.25 -3.33 1.57
N ASP A 197 0.53 -3.69 2.62
CA ASP A 197 -0.85 -3.27 2.84
C ASP A 197 -0.92 -1.76 3.15
N ASP A 198 0.00 -1.25 3.97
CA ASP A 198 0.15 0.19 4.22
C ASP A 198 0.56 0.93 2.94
N GLN A 199 1.57 0.43 2.24
CA GLN A 199 2.06 1.01 0.99
C GLN A 199 1.01 0.94 -0.13
N GLY A 200 0.13 -0.06 -0.13
CA GLY A 200 -0.99 -0.22 -1.05
C GLY A 200 -2.16 0.75 -0.80
N THR A 201 -2.13 1.53 0.29
CA THR A 201 -3.19 2.49 0.61
C THR A 201 -3.18 3.66 -0.37
N TRP A 202 -4.34 3.97 -0.95
CA TRP A 202 -4.48 5.06 -1.91
C TRP A 202 -4.51 6.43 -1.25
N CYS A 203 -3.85 7.41 -1.90
CA CYS A 203 -3.83 8.81 -1.48
C CYS A 203 -3.85 9.75 -2.69
N MET A 204 -3.98 11.04 -2.43
CA MET A 204 -3.81 12.10 -3.41
C MET A 204 -2.52 12.86 -3.08
N LEU A 205 -1.60 12.94 -4.04
CA LEU A 205 -0.44 13.82 -3.95
C LEU A 205 -0.73 15.15 -4.64
N PHE A 206 -0.12 16.24 -4.14
CA PHE A 206 -0.15 17.52 -4.84
C PHE A 206 1.23 18.16 -4.87
N ASN A 207 1.54 18.83 -5.98
CA ASN A 207 2.80 19.53 -6.17
C ASN A 207 2.71 20.95 -5.57
N LYS A 208 3.38 21.19 -4.45
CA LYS A 208 3.42 22.47 -3.74
C LYS A 208 4.11 23.58 -4.55
N THR A 209 5.18 23.21 -5.23
CA THR A 209 5.95 24.14 -6.06
C THR A 209 5.12 24.60 -7.25
N LEU A 210 4.45 23.68 -7.95
CA LEU A 210 3.57 24.02 -9.06
C LEU A 210 2.36 24.81 -8.59
N LYS A 211 1.73 24.44 -7.46
CA LYS A 211 0.65 25.21 -6.81
C LYS A 211 1.04 26.68 -6.63
N THR A 212 2.25 26.89 -6.09
CA THR A 212 2.78 28.25 -5.86
C THR A 212 3.03 28.99 -7.19
N LYS A 213 3.65 28.33 -8.18
CA LYS A 213 3.88 28.88 -9.52
C LYS A 213 2.58 29.30 -10.23
N LEU A 214 1.50 28.56 -10.02
CA LEU A 214 0.17 28.84 -10.56
C LEU A 214 -0.60 29.93 -9.78
N GLY A 215 -0.09 30.36 -8.63
CA GLY A 215 -0.74 31.37 -7.78
C GLY A 215 -2.01 30.87 -7.09
N ILE A 216 -2.12 29.56 -6.85
CA ILE A 216 -3.26 28.97 -6.14
C ILE A 216 -3.08 29.25 -4.64
N GLU A 217 -3.90 30.13 -4.09
CA GLU A 217 -3.81 30.56 -2.69
C GLU A 217 -4.51 29.62 -1.70
N GLU A 218 -5.42 28.78 -2.18
CA GLU A 218 -6.15 27.84 -1.32
C GLU A 218 -5.22 26.90 -0.55
N ASP A 219 -5.46 26.78 0.74
CA ASP A 219 -4.78 25.83 1.61
C ASP A 219 -5.49 24.47 1.55
N PHE A 220 -4.90 23.50 0.87
CA PHE A 220 -5.51 22.18 0.67
C PHE A 220 -5.60 21.38 1.98
N TYR A 221 -4.65 21.52 2.88
CA TYR A 221 -4.71 20.88 4.20
C TYR A 221 -5.83 21.48 5.06
N GLN A 222 -6.01 22.82 4.98
CA GLN A 222 -7.12 23.47 5.67
C GLN A 222 -8.48 23.06 5.12
N LEU A 223 -8.59 22.80 3.81
CA LEU A 223 -9.83 22.23 3.24
C LEU A 223 -10.15 20.86 3.84
N VAL A 224 -9.14 20.03 4.11
CA VAL A 224 -9.32 18.73 4.78
C VAL A 224 -9.78 18.94 6.23
N ARG A 225 -9.09 19.78 7.01
CA ARG A 225 -9.42 20.09 8.41
C ARG A 225 -10.84 20.68 8.55
N ASP A 226 -11.24 21.52 7.60
CA ASP A 226 -12.57 22.13 7.55
C ASP A 226 -13.66 21.16 7.01
N ASN A 227 -13.30 19.94 6.67
CA ASN A 227 -14.20 18.97 6.06
C ASN A 227 -14.76 19.38 4.69
N LYS A 228 -14.05 20.26 3.98
CA LYS A 228 -14.42 20.84 2.68
C LYS A 228 -13.64 20.27 1.49
N TRP A 229 -12.72 19.36 1.72
CA TRP A 229 -12.01 18.65 0.68
C TRP A 229 -12.93 17.61 0.04
N THR A 230 -13.74 18.06 -0.91
CA THR A 230 -14.75 17.25 -1.61
C THR A 230 -14.38 17.08 -3.07
N PHE A 231 -15.00 16.08 -3.74
CA PHE A 231 -14.80 15.84 -5.16
C PHE A 231 -15.20 17.05 -6.03
N ASP A 232 -16.28 17.76 -5.66
CA ASP A 232 -16.66 19.00 -6.33
C ASP A 232 -15.62 20.10 -6.16
N LYS A 233 -15.06 20.26 -4.95
CA LYS A 233 -13.99 21.24 -4.71
C LYS A 233 -12.70 20.87 -5.46
N PHE A 234 -12.37 19.60 -5.50
CA PHE A 234 -11.25 19.09 -6.28
C PHE A 234 -11.42 19.39 -7.79
N LYS A 235 -12.61 19.09 -8.35
CA LYS A 235 -12.95 19.41 -9.75
C LYS A 235 -12.87 20.92 -10.02
N GLU A 236 -13.38 21.75 -9.11
CA GLU A 236 -13.31 23.21 -9.21
C GLU A 236 -11.85 23.68 -9.35
N ILE A 237 -10.97 23.23 -8.46
CA ILE A 237 -9.55 23.57 -8.51
C ILE A 237 -8.92 23.11 -9.83
N CYS A 238 -9.18 21.87 -10.26
CA CYS A 238 -8.60 21.31 -11.49
C CYS A 238 -9.03 22.07 -12.75
N LYS A 239 -10.23 22.65 -12.79
CA LYS A 239 -10.78 23.38 -13.95
C LYS A 239 -10.29 24.82 -14.09
N ASP A 240 -9.50 25.34 -13.14
CA ASP A 240 -9.08 26.75 -13.11
C ASP A 240 -7.86 27.04 -14.04
N GLY A 241 -7.88 26.50 -15.25
CA GLY A 241 -6.91 26.83 -16.30
C GLY A 241 -5.48 26.33 -16.06
N ILE A 242 -5.32 25.26 -15.27
CA ILE A 242 -4.02 24.68 -14.89
C ILE A 242 -3.40 23.93 -16.06
N THR A 243 -4.19 23.09 -16.75
CA THR A 243 -3.73 22.31 -17.89
C THR A 243 -3.36 23.21 -19.06
N SER A 244 -2.17 23.04 -19.58
CA SER A 244 -1.64 23.89 -20.66
C SER A 244 -0.62 23.15 -21.51
N ASP A 245 -0.65 23.42 -22.84
CA ASP A 245 0.37 22.98 -23.79
C ASP A 245 1.70 23.70 -23.48
N THR A 246 2.49 23.13 -22.61
CA THR A 246 3.79 23.68 -22.20
C THR A 246 4.91 23.20 -23.12
N SER A 247 4.70 22.12 -23.88
CA SER A 247 5.61 21.66 -24.93
C SER A 247 5.57 22.57 -26.17
N GLY A 248 4.45 23.26 -26.40
CA GLY A 248 4.25 24.22 -27.49
C GLY A 248 4.04 23.59 -28.86
N ASP A 249 3.67 22.31 -28.91
CA ASP A 249 3.47 21.58 -30.15
C ASP A 249 2.01 21.58 -30.66
N GLY A 250 1.10 22.15 -29.88
CA GLY A 250 -0.33 22.28 -30.19
C GLY A 250 -1.17 21.06 -29.86
N VAL A 251 -0.59 20.07 -29.14
CA VAL A 251 -1.26 18.83 -28.73
C VAL A 251 -1.06 18.61 -27.25
N LEU A 252 -2.13 18.54 -26.48
CA LEU A 252 -2.02 18.16 -25.06
C LEU A 252 -1.65 16.68 -24.96
N ASP A 253 -0.47 16.40 -24.40
CA ASP A 253 0.01 15.02 -24.20
C ASP A 253 0.85 14.89 -22.91
N GLU A 254 1.57 13.78 -22.74
CA GLU A 254 2.37 13.48 -21.54
C GLU A 254 3.55 14.41 -21.28
N LYS A 255 3.84 15.34 -22.20
CA LYS A 255 4.93 16.34 -22.07
C LYS A 255 4.45 17.67 -21.50
N ASP A 256 3.15 17.83 -21.33
CA ASP A 256 2.51 19.08 -20.97
C ASP A 256 2.21 19.18 -19.46
N THR A 257 1.72 20.33 -19.04
CA THR A 257 1.27 20.55 -17.66
C THR A 257 -0.18 20.16 -17.52
N TRP A 258 -0.51 19.42 -16.46
CA TRP A 258 -1.84 18.88 -16.19
C TRP A 258 -2.34 19.25 -14.80
N ALA A 259 -3.65 19.44 -14.69
CA ALA A 259 -4.28 19.63 -13.40
C ALA A 259 -4.30 18.33 -12.58
N PHE A 260 -4.57 17.21 -13.24
CA PHE A 260 -4.68 15.91 -12.59
C PHE A 260 -4.14 14.78 -13.47
N GLY A 261 -3.18 14.05 -12.94
CA GLY A 261 -2.66 12.80 -13.50
C GLY A 261 -3.22 11.58 -12.77
N THR A 262 -3.66 10.57 -13.51
CA THR A 262 -4.31 9.40 -12.92
C THR A 262 -4.31 8.19 -13.86
N GLU A 263 -4.79 7.07 -13.34
CA GLU A 263 -5.06 5.84 -14.08
C GLU A 263 -6.56 5.55 -14.14
N ARG A 264 -6.98 4.80 -15.14
CA ARG A 264 -8.40 4.45 -15.26
C ARG A 264 -8.93 3.60 -14.08
N TYR A 265 -8.06 2.80 -13.47
CA TYR A 265 -8.39 2.06 -12.24
C TYR A 265 -8.85 2.98 -11.11
N ASN A 266 -8.35 4.20 -11.05
CA ASN A 266 -8.64 5.15 -9.98
C ASN A 266 -10.08 5.67 -9.99
N ILE A 267 -10.85 5.45 -11.05
CA ILE A 267 -12.31 5.65 -11.06
C ILE A 267 -12.94 4.85 -9.93
N TYR A 268 -12.53 3.57 -9.78
CA TYR A 268 -13.00 2.71 -8.73
C TYR A 268 -12.62 3.22 -7.33
N VAL A 269 -11.41 3.73 -7.17
CA VAL A 269 -10.93 4.32 -5.90
C VAL A 269 -11.79 5.51 -5.49
N HIS A 270 -12.13 6.40 -6.42
CA HIS A 270 -13.03 7.53 -6.14
C HIS A 270 -14.46 7.07 -5.79
N VAL A 271 -14.97 6.02 -6.42
CA VAL A 271 -16.28 5.45 -6.07
C VAL A 271 -16.27 4.97 -4.62
N LEU A 272 -15.26 4.22 -4.21
CA LEU A 272 -15.13 3.76 -2.82
C LEU A 272 -14.91 4.92 -1.82
N ALA A 273 -14.17 5.96 -2.21
CA ALA A 273 -13.99 7.15 -1.39
C ALA A 273 -15.28 7.93 -1.16
N ALA A 274 -16.30 7.75 -2.00
CA ALA A 274 -17.64 8.30 -1.79
C ALA A 274 -18.45 7.60 -0.68
N GLY A 275 -17.90 6.51 -0.12
CA GLY A 275 -18.47 5.78 1.02
C GLY A 275 -19.24 4.52 0.71
N PRO A 276 -20.02 4.41 -0.40
CA PRO A 276 -20.71 3.16 -0.67
C PRO A 276 -19.72 2.06 -1.05
N LYS A 277 -19.73 0.97 -0.30
CA LYS A 277 -19.07 -0.27 -0.70
C LYS A 277 -19.86 -0.92 -1.85
N ILE A 278 -19.18 -1.69 -2.68
CA ILE A 278 -19.84 -2.50 -3.74
C ILE A 278 -20.58 -3.67 -3.12
N SER A 279 -20.05 -4.18 -2.02
CA SER A 279 -20.62 -5.29 -1.27
C SER A 279 -20.82 -4.95 0.19
N GLY A 280 -21.88 -5.47 0.77
CA GLY A 280 -22.14 -5.57 2.21
C GLY A 280 -22.01 -7.01 2.67
N LYS A 281 -22.26 -7.24 3.97
CA LYS A 281 -22.38 -8.54 4.59
C LYS A 281 -23.60 -8.58 5.47
N ASP A 282 -24.27 -9.74 5.49
CA ASP A 282 -25.40 -10.00 6.36
C ASP A 282 -24.96 -10.42 7.79
N ASP A 283 -25.93 -10.78 8.64
CA ASP A 283 -25.68 -11.19 10.02
C ASP A 283 -24.92 -12.54 10.14
N ASP A 284 -24.92 -13.34 9.08
CA ASP A 284 -24.17 -14.61 8.97
C ASP A 284 -22.79 -14.43 8.32
N ASP A 285 -22.35 -13.17 8.16
CA ASP A 285 -21.09 -12.77 7.50
C ASP A 285 -21.02 -13.21 6.02
N LEU A 286 -22.19 -13.36 5.37
CA LEU A 286 -22.26 -13.67 3.94
C LEU A 286 -22.36 -12.40 3.10
N PRO A 287 -21.62 -12.34 1.98
CA PRO A 287 -21.59 -11.15 1.14
C PRO A 287 -22.88 -10.99 0.32
N PHE A 288 -23.27 -9.74 0.09
CA PHE A 288 -24.27 -9.34 -0.91
C PHE A 288 -23.82 -8.08 -1.66
N LEU A 289 -24.37 -7.84 -2.85
CA LEU A 289 -24.01 -6.66 -3.65
C LEU A 289 -24.90 -5.47 -3.28
N THR A 290 -24.35 -4.46 -2.62
CA THR A 290 -25.07 -3.23 -2.24
C THR A 290 -25.55 -2.44 -3.45
N VAL A 291 -24.83 -2.50 -4.56
CA VAL A 291 -25.22 -1.85 -5.82
C VAL A 291 -26.54 -2.43 -6.40
N ALA A 292 -26.89 -3.67 -6.02
CA ALA A 292 -28.17 -4.26 -6.41
C ALA A 292 -29.34 -3.68 -5.61
N GLU A 293 -29.11 -3.24 -4.37
CA GLU A 293 -30.14 -2.71 -3.48
C GLU A 293 -30.40 -1.22 -3.72
N GLU A 294 -29.34 -0.39 -3.83
CA GLU A 294 -29.43 1.05 -4.03
C GLU A 294 -28.62 1.54 -5.25
N PRO A 295 -28.97 1.08 -6.47
CA PRO A 295 -28.14 1.33 -7.64
C PRO A 295 -28.04 2.81 -8.03
N GLN A 296 -29.07 3.61 -7.75
CA GLN A 296 -29.15 4.98 -8.23
C GLN A 296 -28.08 5.89 -7.63
N ALA A 297 -27.73 5.72 -6.36
CA ALA A 297 -26.68 6.49 -5.70
C ALA A 297 -25.32 6.19 -6.37
N THR A 298 -25.00 4.91 -6.53
CA THR A 298 -23.76 4.47 -7.21
C THR A 298 -23.68 4.95 -8.65
N TYR A 299 -24.80 4.90 -9.40
CA TYR A 299 -24.85 5.37 -10.79
C TYR A 299 -24.58 6.87 -10.91
N THR A 300 -25.13 7.68 -9.99
CA THR A 300 -24.91 9.12 -9.98
C THR A 300 -23.44 9.45 -9.69
N ILE A 301 -22.87 8.84 -8.67
CA ILE A 301 -21.45 9.03 -8.31
C ILE A 301 -20.54 8.60 -9.47
N LEU A 302 -20.78 7.43 -10.03
CA LEU A 302 -19.95 6.90 -11.12
C LEU A 302 -20.07 7.74 -12.39
N ALA A 303 -21.27 8.23 -12.72
CA ALA A 303 -21.46 9.09 -13.89
C ALA A 303 -20.68 10.40 -13.78
N ASP A 304 -20.70 11.05 -12.62
CA ASP A 304 -19.95 12.29 -12.37
C ASP A 304 -18.43 12.06 -12.42
N ILE A 305 -17.95 10.97 -11.82
CA ILE A 305 -16.52 10.60 -11.86
C ILE A 305 -16.09 10.30 -13.29
N LEU A 306 -16.88 9.54 -14.06
CA LEU A 306 -16.60 9.22 -15.46
C LEU A 306 -16.59 10.46 -16.35
N GLU A 307 -17.51 11.41 -16.13
CA GLU A 307 -17.54 12.67 -16.85
C GLU A 307 -16.23 13.45 -16.62
N PHE A 308 -15.77 13.54 -15.36
CA PHE A 308 -14.52 14.22 -15.03
C PHE A 308 -13.30 13.52 -15.61
N TYR A 309 -13.21 12.18 -15.52
CA TYR A 309 -12.10 11.42 -16.09
C TYR A 309 -12.03 11.46 -17.62
N ASN A 310 -13.14 11.74 -18.29
CA ASN A 310 -13.20 11.89 -19.75
C ASN A 310 -12.95 13.34 -20.20
N ASP A 311 -12.74 14.29 -19.27
CA ASP A 311 -12.35 15.66 -19.62
C ASP A 311 -10.86 15.73 -19.97
N GLU A 312 -10.54 15.41 -21.22
CA GLU A 312 -9.16 15.42 -21.77
C GLU A 312 -8.49 16.80 -21.77
N GLN A 313 -9.19 17.85 -21.36
CA GLN A 313 -8.61 19.18 -21.17
C GLN A 313 -8.16 19.43 -19.73
N THR A 314 -8.53 18.56 -18.79
CA THR A 314 -8.24 18.70 -17.36
C THR A 314 -7.45 17.51 -16.81
N VAL A 315 -7.76 16.28 -17.29
CA VAL A 315 -7.26 15.03 -16.72
C VAL A 315 -6.41 14.25 -17.72
N MET A 316 -5.20 13.90 -17.31
CA MET A 316 -4.38 12.92 -18.02
C MET A 316 -4.64 11.53 -17.43
N VAL A 317 -5.28 10.65 -18.20
CA VAL A 317 -5.52 9.26 -17.80
C VAL A 317 -4.55 8.35 -18.55
N ALA A 318 -3.64 7.69 -17.81
CA ALA A 318 -2.53 6.92 -18.39
C ALA A 318 -2.99 5.79 -19.30
N ASN A 319 -3.84 4.90 -18.81
CA ASN A 319 -4.23 3.67 -19.50
C ASN A 319 -5.41 3.92 -20.46
N THR A 320 -5.13 4.71 -21.50
CA THR A 320 -6.09 5.02 -22.58
C THR A 320 -5.47 4.71 -23.95
N PRO A 321 -6.30 4.48 -24.99
CA PRO A 321 -5.79 4.23 -26.34
C PRO A 321 -4.85 5.32 -26.87
N LYS A 322 -5.02 6.56 -26.40
CA LYS A 322 -4.17 7.70 -26.75
C LYS A 322 -2.70 7.44 -26.39
N TYR A 323 -2.44 6.95 -25.18
CA TYR A 323 -1.08 6.71 -24.70
C TYR A 323 -0.59 5.28 -24.99
N GLU A 324 -1.47 4.27 -24.93
CA GLU A 324 -1.13 2.89 -25.25
C GLU A 324 -0.61 2.76 -26.70
N SER A 325 -1.17 3.53 -27.63
CA SER A 325 -0.74 3.54 -29.05
C SER A 325 0.66 4.13 -29.27
N LYS A 326 1.24 4.82 -28.28
CA LYS A 326 2.58 5.42 -28.39
C LYS A 326 3.71 4.39 -28.24
N GLY A 327 3.41 3.14 -27.80
CA GLY A 327 4.37 2.05 -27.72
C GLY A 327 5.35 2.15 -26.55
N PHE A 328 4.96 2.82 -25.46
CA PHE A 328 5.74 2.85 -24.24
C PHE A 328 5.86 1.44 -23.63
N ALA A 329 7.03 1.12 -23.07
CA ALA A 329 7.23 -0.16 -22.36
C ALA A 329 6.30 -0.28 -21.14
N ASN A 330 6.09 0.84 -20.44
CA ASN A 330 5.14 1.01 -19.36
C ASN A 330 4.44 2.36 -19.54
N VAL A 331 3.14 2.33 -19.82
CA VAL A 331 2.37 3.54 -20.13
C VAL A 331 2.26 4.43 -18.89
N TRP A 332 1.95 3.86 -17.73
CA TRP A 332 1.86 4.57 -16.46
C TRP A 332 3.18 5.31 -16.13
N GLU A 333 4.30 4.60 -16.19
CA GLU A 333 5.62 5.16 -15.88
C GLU A 333 6.00 6.30 -16.85
N ALA A 334 5.73 6.11 -18.15
CA ALA A 334 6.07 7.09 -19.17
C ALA A 334 5.16 8.32 -19.24
N THR A 335 4.01 8.27 -18.61
CA THR A 335 3.00 9.33 -18.61
C THR A 335 2.85 9.98 -17.22
N VAL A 336 1.83 9.65 -16.47
CA VAL A 336 1.45 10.32 -15.21
C VAL A 336 2.54 10.25 -14.15
N HIS A 337 3.20 9.10 -13.98
CA HIS A 337 4.27 8.97 -13.00
C HIS A 337 5.46 9.91 -13.32
N LYS A 338 5.90 9.89 -14.56
CA LYS A 338 6.98 10.76 -15.04
C LYS A 338 6.59 12.24 -15.00
N ALA A 339 5.37 12.57 -15.41
CA ALA A 339 4.89 13.95 -15.42
C ALA A 339 4.86 14.55 -14.01
N PHE A 340 4.46 13.76 -12.99
CA PHE A 340 4.50 14.21 -11.60
C PHE A 340 5.95 14.41 -11.12
N ILE A 341 6.86 13.47 -11.39
CA ILE A 341 8.29 13.58 -11.05
C ILE A 341 8.92 14.84 -11.67
N GLU A 342 8.55 15.18 -12.90
CA GLU A 342 9.06 16.35 -13.63
C GLU A 342 8.34 17.66 -13.26
N GLY A 343 7.45 17.64 -12.26
CA GLY A 343 6.75 18.83 -11.75
C GLY A 343 5.67 19.37 -12.69
N ARG A 344 5.11 18.53 -13.57
CA ARG A 344 4.13 18.90 -14.59
C ARG A 344 2.69 18.54 -14.26
N GLU A 345 2.43 17.98 -13.08
CA GLU A 345 1.07 17.70 -12.58
C GLU A 345 0.84 18.40 -11.25
N LEU A 346 -0.33 19.03 -11.10
CA LEU A 346 -0.71 19.61 -9.81
C LEU A 346 -1.16 18.53 -8.83
N PHE A 347 -2.03 17.63 -9.26
CA PHE A 347 -2.49 16.48 -8.48
C PHE A 347 -2.15 15.18 -9.15
N TYR A 348 -1.78 14.19 -8.34
CA TYR A 348 -1.52 12.82 -8.76
C TYR A 348 -2.10 11.82 -7.76
N MET A 349 -2.93 10.90 -8.22
CA MET A 349 -3.54 9.88 -7.37
C MET A 349 -2.83 8.55 -7.51
N CYS A 350 -2.30 8.04 -6.41
CA CYS A 350 -1.51 6.80 -6.40
C CYS A 350 -1.57 6.09 -5.04
N GLY A 351 -1.03 4.88 -4.96
CA GLY A 351 -0.74 4.23 -3.68
C GLY A 351 0.47 4.89 -3.00
N LEU A 352 0.50 4.85 -1.67
CA LEU A 352 1.60 5.42 -0.84
C LEU A 352 2.98 4.88 -1.22
N ILE A 353 3.07 3.66 -1.75
CA ILE A 353 4.32 3.07 -2.25
C ILE A 353 5.05 3.97 -3.25
N ASN A 354 4.30 4.75 -4.03
CA ASN A 354 4.88 5.65 -5.04
C ASN A 354 5.65 6.82 -4.42
N SER A 355 5.36 7.20 -3.17
CA SER A 355 6.04 8.31 -2.49
C SER A 355 7.55 8.13 -2.46
N ALA A 356 8.04 6.90 -2.37
CA ALA A 356 9.46 6.58 -2.39
C ALA A 356 10.15 6.99 -3.72
N SER A 357 9.46 6.86 -4.86
CA SER A 357 10.00 7.23 -6.18
C SER A 357 10.09 8.74 -6.38
N PHE A 358 9.34 9.52 -5.61
CA PHE A 358 9.33 10.98 -5.71
C PHE A 358 10.42 11.67 -4.88
N ARG A 359 11.28 10.92 -4.18
CA ARG A 359 12.45 11.46 -3.48
C ARG A 359 13.42 12.20 -4.39
N VAL A 360 13.43 11.84 -5.68
CA VAL A 360 14.28 12.47 -6.71
C VAL A 360 13.71 13.76 -7.27
N MET A 361 12.46 14.13 -6.92
CA MET A 361 11.83 15.37 -7.38
C MET A 361 12.55 16.58 -6.84
N GLU A 362 12.74 17.58 -7.71
CA GLU A 362 13.20 18.92 -7.31
C GLU A 362 12.05 19.70 -6.63
N ASP A 363 10.83 19.51 -7.11
CA ASP A 363 9.63 20.14 -6.55
C ASP A 363 9.23 19.51 -5.21
N GLU A 364 8.69 20.32 -4.31
CA GLU A 364 8.06 19.83 -3.08
C GLU A 364 6.64 19.34 -3.36
N PHE A 365 6.23 18.27 -2.71
CA PHE A 365 4.87 17.75 -2.78
C PHE A 365 4.28 17.55 -1.38
N GLY A 366 2.98 17.40 -1.32
CA GLY A 366 2.24 17.07 -0.11
C GLY A 366 1.29 15.91 -0.33
N ILE A 367 0.84 15.31 0.77
CA ILE A 367 -0.09 14.16 0.79
C ILE A 367 -1.44 14.65 1.29
N LEU A 368 -2.51 14.25 0.62
CA LEU A 368 -3.90 14.53 0.99
C LEU A 368 -4.71 13.23 0.99
N PRO A 369 -5.79 13.16 1.76
CA PRO A 369 -6.78 12.10 1.60
C PRO A 369 -7.42 12.17 0.20
N ILE A 370 -7.95 11.04 -0.28
CA ILE A 370 -8.85 11.05 -1.43
C ILE A 370 -10.06 11.93 -1.08
N PRO A 371 -10.49 12.87 -1.94
CA PRO A 371 -11.58 13.77 -1.61
C PRO A 371 -12.87 13.02 -1.34
N LYS A 372 -13.64 13.46 -0.35
CA LYS A 372 -15.00 12.96 -0.11
C LYS A 372 -15.89 13.34 -1.30
N TYR A 373 -16.90 12.52 -1.57
CA TYR A 373 -17.88 12.89 -2.60
C TYR A 373 -18.89 13.94 -2.10
N TYR A 374 -19.45 13.72 -0.90
CA TYR A 374 -20.40 14.66 -0.28
C TYR A 374 -19.76 15.41 0.89
N ASP A 375 -20.13 16.66 1.09
CA ASP A 375 -19.77 17.44 2.27
C ASP A 375 -20.38 16.88 3.57
N THR A 376 -21.54 16.24 3.45
CA THR A 376 -22.25 15.55 4.54
C THR A 376 -21.69 14.17 4.89
N GLN A 377 -20.74 13.66 4.12
CA GLN A 377 -20.09 12.39 4.38
C GLN A 377 -19.38 12.43 5.74
N ASP A 378 -19.64 11.43 6.59
CA ASP A 378 -19.19 11.38 7.99
C ASP A 378 -17.67 11.34 8.15
N ARG A 379 -16.97 10.69 7.21
CA ARG A 379 -15.51 10.55 7.21
C ARG A 379 -14.97 10.42 5.79
N TYR A 380 -13.66 10.49 5.66
CA TYR A 380 -12.96 10.04 4.47
C TYR A 380 -12.94 8.51 4.42
N TYR A 381 -12.80 7.92 3.23
CA TYR A 381 -12.65 6.49 3.03
C TYR A 381 -11.46 6.24 2.10
N HIS A 382 -10.52 5.41 2.56
CA HIS A 382 -9.32 5.08 1.81
C HIS A 382 -9.27 3.58 1.54
N THR A 383 -9.41 3.23 0.27
CA THR A 383 -9.26 1.84 -0.13
C THR A 383 -7.79 1.43 -0.21
N VAL A 384 -7.54 0.15 0.05
CA VAL A 384 -6.24 -0.48 -0.14
C VAL A 384 -6.25 -1.18 -1.50
N SER A 385 -5.15 -1.08 -2.25
CA SER A 385 -5.01 -1.74 -3.55
C SER A 385 -4.94 -3.25 -3.36
N VAL A 386 -6.00 -3.96 -3.70
CA VAL A 386 -6.04 -5.43 -3.57
C VAL A 386 -5.02 -6.15 -4.46
N GLY A 387 -4.54 -5.48 -5.51
CA GLY A 387 -3.51 -5.99 -6.40
C GLY A 387 -2.09 -5.66 -5.92
N ASN A 388 -1.88 -4.59 -5.13
CA ASN A 388 -0.57 -4.14 -4.67
C ASN A 388 -0.32 -4.35 -3.17
N ALA A 389 -1.36 -4.51 -2.38
CA ALA A 389 -1.23 -4.79 -0.97
C ALA A 389 -0.98 -6.28 -0.73
N SER A 390 -0.03 -6.59 0.13
CA SER A 390 0.19 -7.96 0.57
C SER A 390 -0.73 -8.32 1.73
N CYS A 391 -1.02 -9.61 1.85
CA CYS A 391 -1.67 -10.20 3.01
C CYS A 391 -0.95 -11.49 3.39
N MET A 392 -1.01 -11.86 4.66
CA MET A 392 -0.48 -13.11 5.18
C MET A 392 -1.53 -14.20 5.11
N SER A 393 -1.15 -15.40 4.69
CA SER A 393 -1.97 -16.61 4.74
C SER A 393 -1.14 -17.86 5.04
N ILE A 394 -1.83 -18.95 5.38
CA ILE A 394 -1.24 -20.27 5.67
C ILE A 394 -1.78 -21.26 4.64
N PRO A 395 -0.92 -21.99 3.91
CA PRO A 395 -1.37 -23.06 3.00
C PRO A 395 -2.05 -24.20 3.74
N GLU A 396 -3.11 -24.76 3.15
CA GLU A 396 -3.82 -25.92 3.71
C GLU A 396 -2.88 -27.12 3.84
N GLY A 397 -3.04 -27.88 4.93
CA GLY A 397 -2.22 -29.05 5.25
C GLY A 397 -0.86 -28.72 5.90
N THR A 398 -0.57 -27.46 6.21
CA THR A 398 0.63 -27.07 6.95
C THR A 398 0.74 -27.83 8.27
N THR A 399 1.92 -28.42 8.53
CA THR A 399 2.15 -29.27 9.71
C THR A 399 2.53 -28.46 10.94
N ASN A 400 2.22 -28.98 12.16
CA ASN A 400 2.48 -28.29 13.43
C ASN A 400 1.96 -26.84 13.39
N ILE A 401 0.73 -26.68 12.97
CA ILE A 401 0.10 -25.39 12.71
C ILE A 401 0.03 -24.51 13.97
N ASP A 402 0.01 -25.11 15.17
CA ASP A 402 0.09 -24.44 16.46
C ASP A 402 1.42 -23.68 16.65
N GLN A 403 2.52 -24.22 16.15
CA GLN A 403 3.83 -23.54 16.16
C GLN A 403 3.86 -22.43 15.10
N VAL A 404 3.24 -22.65 13.94
CA VAL A 404 3.14 -21.62 12.87
C VAL A 404 2.34 -20.43 13.36
N GLY A 405 1.17 -20.65 13.98
CA GLY A 405 0.36 -19.57 14.56
C GLY A 405 1.11 -18.78 15.63
N LEU A 406 1.86 -19.47 16.48
CA LEU A 406 2.65 -18.81 17.52
C LEU A 406 3.76 -17.92 16.94
N ILE A 407 4.49 -18.40 15.94
CA ILE A 407 5.56 -17.62 15.30
C ILE A 407 5.00 -16.44 14.52
N ILE A 408 3.89 -16.61 13.82
CA ILE A 408 3.18 -15.51 13.12
C ILE A 408 2.79 -14.41 14.12
N SER A 409 2.16 -14.77 15.25
CA SER A 409 1.76 -13.81 16.28
C SER A 409 2.96 -13.10 16.90
N ALA A 410 4.07 -13.82 17.12
CA ALA A 410 5.30 -13.22 17.63
C ALA A 410 5.93 -12.24 16.63
N ILE A 411 6.02 -12.60 15.36
CA ILE A 411 6.52 -11.71 14.29
C ILE A 411 5.63 -10.48 14.19
N ALA A 412 4.31 -10.65 14.15
CA ALA A 412 3.37 -9.54 14.00
C ALA A 412 3.44 -8.55 15.18
N ARG A 413 3.52 -9.08 16.42
CA ARG A 413 3.72 -8.26 17.63
C ARG A 413 5.02 -7.45 17.58
N GLU A 414 6.14 -8.09 17.25
CA GLU A 414 7.43 -7.42 17.18
C GLU A 414 7.50 -6.44 16.00
N SER A 415 6.85 -6.75 14.88
CA SER A 415 6.73 -5.84 13.76
C SER A 415 5.96 -4.58 14.13
N LYS A 416 4.88 -4.68 14.92
CA LYS A 416 4.18 -3.51 15.46
C LYS A 416 5.08 -2.61 16.29
N ILE A 417 6.03 -3.19 17.02
CA ILE A 417 6.95 -2.45 17.89
C ILE A 417 8.10 -1.81 17.11
N LEU A 418 8.60 -2.49 16.07
CA LEU A 418 9.85 -2.12 15.40
C LEU A 418 9.64 -1.69 13.93
N VAL A 419 8.88 -2.47 13.15
CA VAL A 419 8.77 -2.26 11.70
C VAL A 419 7.78 -1.13 11.38
N THR A 420 6.62 -1.14 12.00
CA THR A 420 5.58 -0.12 11.76
C THR A 420 6.07 1.29 12.10
N PRO A 421 6.74 1.55 13.24
CA PRO A 421 7.33 2.87 13.50
C PRO A 421 8.46 3.22 12.52
N ALA A 422 9.30 2.25 12.12
CA ALA A 422 10.36 2.51 11.14
C ALA A 422 9.79 2.89 9.77
N TYR A 423 8.72 2.24 9.34
CA TYR A 423 8.02 2.60 8.10
C TYR A 423 7.30 3.95 8.23
N TYR A 424 6.46 4.09 9.24
CA TYR A 424 5.55 5.21 9.39
C TYR A 424 6.27 6.51 9.77
N ASP A 425 7.03 6.50 10.88
CA ASP A 425 7.68 7.70 11.38
C ASP A 425 8.94 8.06 10.60
N VAL A 426 9.81 7.08 10.32
CA VAL A 426 11.11 7.38 9.71
C VAL A 426 11.01 7.48 8.20
N GLN A 427 10.37 6.51 7.54
CA GLN A 427 10.34 6.46 6.08
C GLN A 427 9.26 7.38 5.50
N LEU A 428 8.01 7.23 5.95
CA LEU A 428 6.88 7.90 5.33
C LEU A 428 6.75 9.36 5.76
N LYS A 429 6.71 9.64 7.09
CA LYS A 429 6.54 11.01 7.59
C LYS A 429 7.77 11.89 7.35
N TYR A 430 8.96 11.42 7.73
CA TYR A 430 10.14 12.29 7.70
C TYR A 430 10.91 12.26 6.38
N ARG A 431 10.90 11.15 5.69
CA ARG A 431 11.71 10.99 4.49
C ARG A 431 10.93 11.23 3.20
N ASP A 432 9.68 10.80 3.12
CA ASP A 432 8.88 10.83 1.90
C ASP A 432 7.94 12.02 1.84
N SER A 433 7.26 12.39 2.95
CA SER A 433 6.29 13.49 2.95
C SER A 433 6.90 14.89 3.02
N ARG A 434 8.09 15.03 3.59
CA ARG A 434 8.85 16.28 3.72
C ARG A 434 8.17 17.43 4.51
N ASP A 435 7.01 17.22 5.13
CA ASP A 435 6.33 18.20 5.97
C ASP A 435 5.41 17.57 7.03
N ASP A 436 5.18 18.33 8.12
CA ASP A 436 4.37 17.90 9.26
C ASP A 436 2.87 17.79 8.90
N GLU A 437 2.37 18.59 7.96
CA GLU A 437 0.97 18.61 7.57
C GLU A 437 0.60 17.34 6.79
N SER A 438 1.49 16.85 5.93
CA SER A 438 1.35 15.54 5.29
C SER A 438 1.33 14.41 6.32
N GLY A 439 2.06 14.54 7.43
CA GLY A 439 2.01 13.61 8.55
C GLY A 439 0.61 13.51 9.17
N GLU A 440 -0.05 14.65 9.43
CA GLU A 440 -1.44 14.70 9.89
C GLU A 440 -2.41 14.03 8.90
N MET A 441 -2.21 14.27 7.61
CA MET A 441 -3.05 13.65 6.57
C MET A 441 -2.85 12.15 6.49
N LEU A 442 -1.63 11.65 6.69
CA LEU A 442 -1.34 10.22 6.77
C LEU A 442 -2.03 9.56 7.97
N ASP A 443 -2.03 10.21 9.14
CA ASP A 443 -2.78 9.73 10.32
C ASP A 443 -4.27 9.55 9.98
N LEU A 444 -4.87 10.52 9.29
CA LEU A 444 -6.25 10.46 8.83
C LEU A 444 -6.47 9.33 7.81
N ILE A 445 -5.58 9.19 6.82
CA ILE A 445 -5.66 8.16 5.78
C ILE A 445 -5.66 6.77 6.41
N PHE A 446 -4.71 6.48 7.28
CA PHE A 446 -4.61 5.16 7.94
C PHE A 446 -5.80 4.88 8.87
N ALA A 447 -6.27 5.88 9.63
CA ALA A 447 -7.45 5.74 10.50
C ALA A 447 -8.75 5.47 9.73
N THR A 448 -8.78 5.76 8.44
CA THR A 448 -10.00 5.65 7.60
C THR A 448 -9.88 4.63 6.47
N ARG A 449 -8.90 3.72 6.57
CA ARG A 449 -8.79 2.57 5.64
C ARG A 449 -10.08 1.74 5.64
N THR A 450 -10.42 1.22 4.47
CA THR A 450 -11.59 0.37 4.26
C THR A 450 -11.29 -0.68 3.20
N PHE A 451 -11.85 -1.84 3.40
CA PHE A 451 -11.76 -2.94 2.45
C PHE A 451 -13.15 -3.23 1.88
N ASP A 452 -13.20 -3.62 0.63
CA ASP A 452 -14.44 -4.08 -0.01
C ASP A 452 -14.23 -5.50 -0.50
N ILE A 453 -15.04 -6.42 0.00
CA ILE A 453 -14.89 -7.84 -0.28
C ILE A 453 -15.12 -8.16 -1.76
N ALA A 454 -16.02 -7.42 -2.45
CA ALA A 454 -16.21 -7.57 -3.89
C ALA A 454 -15.00 -7.08 -4.68
N ASN A 455 -14.21 -6.11 -4.13
CA ASN A 455 -12.94 -5.72 -4.71
C ASN A 455 -11.90 -6.83 -4.60
N ALA A 456 -11.81 -7.49 -3.44
CA ALA A 456 -10.86 -8.57 -3.19
C ALA A 456 -11.15 -9.80 -4.06
N TYR A 457 -12.38 -10.31 -4.00
CA TYR A 457 -12.78 -11.55 -4.68
C TYR A 457 -13.18 -11.36 -6.15
N ASN A 458 -13.50 -10.13 -6.56
CA ASN A 458 -13.79 -9.75 -7.94
C ASN A 458 -14.83 -10.65 -8.66
N TRP A 459 -15.90 -11.00 -7.96
CA TRP A 459 -16.94 -11.89 -8.50
C TRP A 459 -17.47 -11.40 -9.84
N GLY A 460 -17.45 -12.29 -10.84
CA GLY A 460 -17.93 -11.97 -12.18
C GLY A 460 -17.16 -10.84 -12.89
N GLY A 461 -15.99 -10.43 -12.39
CA GLY A 461 -15.20 -9.32 -12.92
C GLY A 461 -15.83 -7.95 -12.62
N ILE A 462 -16.54 -7.81 -11.50
CA ILE A 462 -17.28 -6.58 -11.16
C ILE A 462 -16.38 -5.35 -11.06
N ARG A 463 -15.17 -5.49 -10.53
CA ARG A 463 -14.20 -4.40 -10.37
C ARG A 463 -13.83 -3.74 -11.70
N GLU A 464 -13.49 -4.54 -12.72
CA GLU A 464 -13.10 -4.05 -14.05
C GLU A 464 -14.25 -3.33 -14.76
N GLN A 465 -15.49 -3.65 -14.38
CA GLN A 465 -16.63 -3.01 -15.01
C GLN A 465 -16.76 -1.54 -14.61
N TYR A 466 -16.48 -1.19 -13.35
CA TYR A 466 -16.49 0.21 -12.93
C TYR A 466 -15.54 1.07 -13.75
N THR A 467 -14.41 0.51 -14.15
CA THR A 467 -13.38 1.24 -14.91
C THR A 467 -13.60 1.26 -16.41
N SER A 468 -14.45 0.36 -16.94
CA SER A 468 -14.67 0.20 -18.40
C SER A 468 -15.99 0.78 -18.91
N MET A 469 -16.86 1.29 -18.01
CA MET A 469 -18.14 1.89 -18.39
C MET A 469 -17.98 3.28 -19.00
N SER A 470 -18.95 3.66 -19.84
CA SER A 470 -19.21 5.05 -20.19
C SER A 470 -20.41 5.59 -19.40
N ALA A 471 -20.48 6.90 -19.20
CA ALA A 471 -21.61 7.51 -18.49
C ALA A 471 -22.99 7.18 -19.10
N SER A 472 -23.01 6.88 -20.42
CA SER A 472 -24.26 6.57 -21.15
C SER A 472 -24.77 5.14 -20.98
N ASP A 473 -23.93 4.20 -20.53
CA ASP A 473 -24.27 2.76 -20.45
C ASP A 473 -24.26 2.17 -19.04
N ILE A 474 -24.06 3.02 -18.01
CA ILE A 474 -23.96 2.60 -16.61
C ILE A 474 -25.09 1.65 -16.21
N ALA A 475 -26.34 2.08 -16.32
CA ALA A 475 -27.48 1.30 -15.85
C ALA A 475 -27.60 -0.06 -16.55
N SER A 476 -27.48 -0.10 -17.88
CA SER A 476 -27.58 -1.33 -18.66
C SER A 476 -26.43 -2.30 -18.43
N ARG A 477 -25.24 -1.76 -18.13
CA ARG A 477 -24.09 -2.59 -17.77
C ARG A 477 -24.20 -3.15 -16.38
N PHE A 478 -24.61 -2.34 -15.39
CA PHE A 478 -24.80 -2.83 -14.04
C PHE A 478 -25.84 -3.92 -13.95
N GLU A 479 -27.00 -3.78 -14.60
CA GLU A 479 -28.03 -4.83 -14.63
C GLU A 479 -27.45 -6.19 -15.08
N ARG A 480 -26.63 -6.18 -16.13
CA ARG A 480 -25.98 -7.40 -16.64
C ARG A 480 -24.89 -7.93 -15.71
N ILE A 481 -24.07 -7.05 -15.14
CA ILE A 481 -22.91 -7.42 -14.32
C ILE A 481 -23.33 -7.90 -12.96
N THR A 482 -24.33 -7.26 -12.36
CA THR A 482 -24.86 -7.64 -11.05
C THR A 482 -25.29 -9.10 -11.07
N SER A 483 -26.10 -9.53 -12.03
CA SER A 483 -26.52 -10.93 -12.15
C SER A 483 -25.34 -11.90 -12.32
N THR A 484 -24.29 -11.50 -13.05
CA THR A 484 -23.10 -12.34 -13.23
C THR A 484 -22.27 -12.43 -11.94
N ALA A 485 -22.13 -11.30 -11.23
CA ALA A 485 -21.40 -11.24 -9.98
C ALA A 485 -22.13 -11.97 -8.85
N GLU A 486 -23.47 -11.83 -8.76
CA GLU A 486 -24.30 -12.58 -7.81
C GLU A 486 -24.15 -14.09 -8.01
N LEU A 487 -24.27 -14.59 -9.23
CA LEU A 487 -24.10 -16.01 -9.51
C LEU A 487 -22.69 -16.51 -9.14
N ALA A 488 -21.65 -15.70 -9.42
CA ALA A 488 -20.27 -16.06 -9.07
C ALA A 488 -20.05 -16.05 -7.55
N MET A 489 -20.68 -15.10 -6.86
CA MET A 489 -20.65 -14.98 -5.39
C MET A 489 -21.37 -16.14 -4.72
N ASP A 490 -22.59 -16.48 -5.19
CA ASP A 490 -23.35 -17.62 -4.67
C ASP A 490 -22.59 -18.95 -4.79
N ASN A 491 -22.01 -19.21 -5.97
CA ASN A 491 -21.18 -20.39 -6.21
C ASN A 491 -19.91 -20.40 -5.33
N PHE A 492 -19.38 -19.23 -5.01
CA PHE A 492 -18.24 -19.10 -4.12
C PHE A 492 -18.65 -19.39 -2.67
N VAL A 493 -19.75 -18.80 -2.19
CA VAL A 493 -20.28 -19.00 -0.83
C VAL A 493 -20.60 -20.48 -0.62
N GLU A 494 -21.27 -21.15 -1.57
CA GLU A 494 -21.54 -22.58 -1.52
C GLU A 494 -20.26 -23.40 -1.27
N LYS A 495 -19.20 -23.14 -2.04
CA LYS A 495 -17.91 -23.84 -1.88
C LYS A 495 -17.23 -23.62 -0.53
N VAL A 496 -17.38 -22.41 0.06
CA VAL A 496 -16.74 -22.06 1.33
C VAL A 496 -17.54 -22.64 2.51
N THR A 497 -18.85 -22.75 2.38
CA THR A 497 -19.76 -23.25 3.43
C THR A 497 -19.93 -24.77 3.39
N GLU A 498 -19.83 -25.45 2.22
CA GLU A 498 -19.96 -26.93 2.10
C GLU A 498 -18.78 -27.74 2.65
N LYS A 499 -17.68 -27.07 3.04
CA LYS A 499 -16.46 -27.71 3.55
C LYS A 499 -16.47 -27.96 5.08
N GLU A 500 -17.63 -27.94 5.72
CA GLU A 500 -17.78 -28.31 7.13
C GLU A 500 -17.84 -29.83 7.36
#